data_cd45a3abea870bef8dfed48d500a5f8a
#
_entry.id   cd45a3abea870bef8dfed48d500a5f8a
#
_cell.length_a   1.000
_cell.length_b   1.000
_cell.length_c   1.000
_cell.angle_alpha   90.00
_cell.angle_beta   90.00
_cell.angle_gamma   90.00
#
_symmetry.space_group_name_H-M   'P 1'
#
loop_
_entity.id
_entity.type
_entity.pdbx_description
1 polymer ?
#
loop_
_entity_poly.entity_id
_entity_poly.type
_entity_poly.pdbx_seq_one_letter_code
_entity_poly.pdbx_strand_id
1 'polypeptide(L)'
;MNIIFGPIHSRRFGKSLGVDLSPAKKQCNFDCLYCELDPAKTMPEQDEVLSVKKIVDAIKAGLAEHKDLDVLTITANGEPTMYPYLSELIDEINKIKGSTKVLILSNASTIGDVKVQQALLKFDEVKLSLDCATQKCLKKLDRSHRGIEVENIKAGMLAFKRKYDGPLIIEILIVKTLNDSKEEIAQLNEYLLKLQPTRIDIGTIDRPPAFDVKPVSYEELLSISRWFDASLPVYIASRKKSDISSFSYTNEEILDTLAKRPLTHEDIEVLFDKESQKRFKRLLQEEKIGRVSTNGVIFYKKA
;
A
#
# COMPACT_ATOMS: atom_id res chain seq x y z
N MET A 1 13.24 -9.16 12.69
CA MET A 1 12.14 -8.80 11.80
C MET A 1 11.41 -7.62 12.38
N ASN A 2 11.39 -6.49 11.67
CA ASN A 2 10.84 -5.27 12.21
C ASN A 2 9.34 -5.18 11.88
N ILE A 3 8.52 -5.09 12.93
CA ILE A 3 7.08 -4.83 12.83
C ILE A 3 6.87 -3.39 12.35
N ILE A 4 7.71 -2.46 12.84
CA ILE A 4 7.68 -1.04 12.49
C ILE A 4 8.73 -0.75 11.43
N PHE A 5 8.40 0.13 10.48
CA PHE A 5 9.33 0.63 9.47
C PHE A 5 9.04 2.09 9.12
N GLY A 6 10.05 2.80 8.64
CA GLY A 6 9.98 4.23 8.40
C GLY A 6 10.58 5.03 9.55
N PRO A 7 10.15 6.30 9.76
CA PRO A 7 9.03 6.96 9.09
C PRO A 7 9.30 7.26 7.61
N ILE A 8 8.26 7.16 6.79
CA ILE A 8 8.33 7.45 5.35
C ILE A 8 7.47 8.67 5.07
N HIS A 9 7.99 9.63 4.30
CA HIS A 9 7.16 10.71 3.80
C HIS A 9 6.30 10.24 2.64
N SER A 10 5.03 10.08 2.95
CA SER A 10 4.01 9.82 1.94
C SER A 10 3.57 11.14 1.30
N ARG A 11 3.61 11.22 -0.02
CA ARG A 11 3.08 12.37 -0.77
C ARG A 11 1.58 12.60 -0.55
N ARG A 12 0.88 11.61 0.01
CA ARG A 12 -0.59 11.61 0.17
C ARG A 12 -1.05 11.68 1.61
N PHE A 13 -0.20 11.25 2.55
CA PHE A 13 -0.58 11.05 3.94
C PHE A 13 0.38 11.70 4.94
N GLY A 14 1.39 12.46 4.44
CA GLY A 14 2.38 13.09 5.32
C GLY A 14 3.42 12.10 5.87
N LYS A 15 3.94 12.37 7.07
CA LYS A 15 4.95 11.56 7.75
C LYS A 15 4.31 10.30 8.33
N SER A 16 4.58 9.17 7.68
CA SER A 16 3.93 7.89 7.96
C SER A 16 4.88 6.92 8.64
N LEU A 17 4.46 6.34 9.75
CA LEU A 17 5.10 5.17 10.36
C LEU A 17 4.34 3.91 9.94
N GLY A 18 5.03 2.99 9.27
CA GLY A 18 4.44 1.74 8.79
C GLY A 18 4.43 0.66 9.87
N VAL A 19 3.34 -0.10 9.91
CA VAL A 19 3.15 -1.26 10.79
C VAL A 19 2.87 -2.48 9.92
N ASP A 20 3.78 -3.45 9.94
CA ASP A 20 3.70 -4.69 9.17
C ASP A 20 3.14 -5.83 10.03
N LEU A 21 1.94 -6.31 9.71
CA LEU A 21 1.28 -7.36 10.48
C LEU A 21 1.79 -8.77 10.15
N SER A 22 2.60 -8.94 9.09
CA SER A 22 3.24 -10.22 8.75
C SER A 22 4.71 -10.06 8.33
N PRO A 23 5.58 -9.56 9.23
CA PRO A 23 6.97 -9.22 8.88
C PRO A 23 7.86 -10.43 8.56
N ALA A 24 7.41 -11.64 8.88
CA ALA A 24 8.19 -12.86 8.70
C ALA A 24 8.20 -13.36 7.26
N LYS A 25 7.04 -13.34 6.61
CA LYS A 25 6.83 -13.85 5.26
C LYS A 25 5.63 -13.21 4.60
N LYS A 26 5.53 -13.33 3.29
CA LYS A 26 4.34 -12.91 2.53
C LYS A 26 3.14 -13.79 2.90
N GLN A 27 2.09 -13.17 3.44
CA GLN A 27 0.82 -13.81 3.77
C GLN A 27 -0.31 -13.03 3.11
N CYS A 28 -0.69 -13.46 1.90
CA CYS A 28 -1.68 -12.79 1.07
C CYS A 28 -2.59 -13.81 0.39
N ASN A 29 -3.82 -13.44 0.19
CA ASN A 29 -4.76 -14.19 -0.62
C ASN A 29 -4.77 -13.74 -2.10
N PHE A 30 -3.85 -12.81 -2.47
CA PHE A 30 -3.50 -12.44 -3.83
C PHE A 30 -2.01 -12.70 -4.08
N ASP A 31 -1.64 -12.88 -5.35
CA ASP A 31 -0.26 -12.94 -5.83
C ASP A 31 -0.12 -12.07 -7.08
N CYS A 32 -0.45 -10.78 -6.93
CA CYS A 32 -0.56 -9.81 -8.01
C CYS A 32 0.71 -9.75 -8.86
N LEU A 33 0.57 -9.69 -10.17
CA LEU A 33 1.68 -9.65 -11.11
C LEU A 33 2.59 -8.42 -10.93
N TYR A 34 2.05 -7.33 -10.41
CA TYR A 34 2.78 -6.08 -10.16
C TYR A 34 3.36 -5.98 -8.72
N CYS A 35 3.15 -7.00 -7.89
CA CYS A 35 3.58 -6.97 -6.50
C CYS A 35 5.11 -6.84 -6.39
N GLU A 36 5.59 -5.96 -5.52
CA GLU A 36 7.03 -5.79 -5.22
C GLU A 36 7.59 -6.89 -4.30
N LEU A 37 6.69 -7.64 -3.63
CA LEU A 37 7.08 -8.78 -2.81
C LEU A 37 7.29 -10.02 -3.68
N ASP A 38 8.21 -10.87 -3.27
CA ASP A 38 8.46 -12.14 -3.96
C ASP A 38 7.17 -12.95 -4.16
N PRO A 39 7.07 -13.70 -5.27
CA PRO A 39 5.92 -14.56 -5.52
C PRO A 39 5.70 -15.55 -4.39
N ALA A 40 4.45 -15.72 -3.99
CA ALA A 40 4.09 -16.69 -2.95
C ALA A 40 2.75 -17.36 -3.29
N LYS A 41 2.58 -18.58 -2.84
CA LYS A 41 1.30 -19.26 -2.94
C LYS A 41 0.24 -18.49 -2.15
N THR A 42 -0.87 -18.17 -2.79
CA THR A 42 -2.00 -17.52 -2.12
C THR A 42 -2.57 -18.41 -1.01
N MET A 43 -2.98 -17.79 0.08
CA MET A 43 -3.51 -18.47 1.26
C MET A 43 -4.86 -17.87 1.68
N PRO A 44 -5.78 -18.66 2.25
CA PRO A 44 -7.08 -18.18 2.68
C PRO A 44 -7.04 -17.43 4.02
N GLU A 45 -6.05 -17.72 4.85
CA GLU A 45 -5.85 -17.17 6.20
C GLU A 45 -4.36 -17.10 6.53
N GLN A 46 -3.98 -16.30 7.53
CA GLN A 46 -2.61 -16.26 8.03
C GLN A 46 -2.30 -17.47 8.87
N ASP A 47 -1.12 -18.07 8.70
CA ASP A 47 -0.60 -19.20 9.48
C ASP A 47 0.46 -18.78 10.52
N GLU A 48 1.09 -17.60 10.34
CA GLU A 48 1.99 -16.99 11.31
C GLU A 48 1.39 -15.69 11.81
N VAL A 49 0.79 -15.73 13.00
CA VAL A 49 0.05 -14.61 13.57
C VAL A 49 0.83 -14.03 14.76
N LEU A 50 1.15 -12.74 14.67
CA LEU A 50 1.75 -12.01 15.79
C LEU A 50 0.68 -11.74 16.87
N SER A 51 1.09 -11.75 18.15
CA SER A 51 0.17 -11.31 19.21
C SER A 51 -0.09 -9.80 19.15
N VAL A 52 -1.31 -9.39 19.46
CA VAL A 52 -1.70 -7.96 19.57
C VAL A 52 -0.73 -7.20 20.47
N LYS A 53 -0.39 -7.77 21.64
CA LYS A 53 0.56 -7.17 22.57
C LYS A 53 1.89 -6.84 21.91
N LYS A 54 2.47 -7.77 21.12
CA LYS A 54 3.77 -7.57 20.46
C LYS A 54 3.72 -6.43 19.46
N ILE A 55 2.62 -6.32 18.69
CA ILE A 55 2.43 -5.23 17.73
C ILE A 55 2.25 -3.90 18.45
N VAL A 56 1.42 -3.86 19.48
CA VAL A 56 1.15 -2.65 20.28
C VAL A 56 2.42 -2.15 20.97
N ASP A 57 3.24 -3.05 21.54
CA ASP A 57 4.50 -2.68 22.17
C ASP A 57 5.47 -2.06 21.15
N ALA A 58 5.54 -2.62 19.93
CA ALA A 58 6.34 -2.06 18.84
C ALA A 58 5.81 -0.68 18.38
N ILE A 59 4.50 -0.49 18.28
CA ILE A 59 3.89 0.81 17.96
C ILE A 59 4.19 1.84 19.05
N LYS A 60 4.08 1.48 20.34
CA LYS A 60 4.43 2.39 21.45
C LYS A 60 5.89 2.86 21.37
N ALA A 61 6.81 1.94 21.09
CA ALA A 61 8.22 2.29 20.90
C ALA A 61 8.41 3.25 19.72
N GLY A 62 7.79 2.97 18.58
CA GLY A 62 7.86 3.83 17.40
C GLY A 62 7.24 5.21 17.62
N LEU A 63 6.10 5.32 18.32
CA LEU A 63 5.48 6.61 18.67
C LEU A 63 6.34 7.41 19.67
N ALA A 64 7.06 6.74 20.57
CA ALA A 64 7.97 7.40 21.52
C ALA A 64 9.22 7.95 20.82
N GLU A 65 9.75 7.22 19.83
CA GLU A 65 10.94 7.57 19.08
C GLU A 65 10.65 8.65 18.02
N HIS A 66 9.52 8.56 17.34
CA HIS A 66 9.13 9.47 16.25
C HIS A 66 7.96 10.34 16.69
N LYS A 67 8.28 11.57 17.07
CA LYS A 67 7.28 12.61 17.32
C LYS A 67 6.85 13.23 15.99
N ASP A 68 5.69 13.89 15.97
CA ASP A 68 5.15 14.58 14.78
C ASP A 68 4.84 13.64 13.59
N LEU A 69 4.29 12.47 13.88
CA LEU A 69 3.72 11.59 12.88
C LEU A 69 2.32 12.05 12.48
N ASP A 70 2.08 12.14 11.18
CA ASP A 70 0.75 12.41 10.65
C ASP A 70 -0.12 11.15 10.69
N VAL A 71 0.49 9.99 10.39
CA VAL A 71 -0.25 8.73 10.22
C VAL A 71 0.54 7.49 10.64
N LEU A 72 -0.16 6.55 11.29
CA LEU A 72 0.24 5.14 11.40
C LEU A 72 -0.40 4.39 10.25
N THR A 73 0.40 3.79 9.38
CA THR A 73 -0.10 3.01 8.24
C THR A 73 -0.04 1.52 8.55
N ILE A 74 -1.20 0.91 8.75
CA ILE A 74 -1.34 -0.53 8.96
C ILE A 74 -1.29 -1.23 7.60
N THR A 75 -0.32 -2.11 7.46
CA THR A 75 -0.08 -2.91 6.25
C THR A 75 0.41 -4.31 6.63
N ALA A 76 0.80 -5.11 5.65
CA ALA A 76 1.42 -6.41 5.86
C ALA A 76 2.36 -6.74 4.69
N ASN A 77 3.32 -7.62 4.89
CA ASN A 77 3.86 -8.39 3.78
C ASN A 77 2.76 -9.35 3.31
N GLY A 78 1.77 -8.80 2.59
CA GLY A 78 0.56 -9.48 2.20
C GLY A 78 -0.70 -8.64 2.41
N GLU A 79 -1.73 -9.23 3.03
CA GLU A 79 -3.03 -8.58 3.25
C GLU A 79 -3.31 -8.39 4.75
N PRO A 80 -3.36 -7.14 5.25
CA PRO A 80 -3.52 -6.87 6.68
C PRO A 80 -4.91 -7.26 7.22
N THR A 81 -5.96 -7.27 6.39
CA THR A 81 -7.31 -7.67 6.85
C THR A 81 -7.47 -9.18 7.05
N MET A 82 -6.47 -9.97 6.66
CA MET A 82 -6.38 -11.39 7.02
C MET A 82 -5.88 -11.60 8.46
N TYR A 83 -5.39 -10.55 9.14
CA TYR A 83 -4.97 -10.63 10.53
C TYR A 83 -6.19 -10.87 11.44
N PRO A 84 -6.26 -12.01 12.17
CA PRO A 84 -7.50 -12.44 12.83
C PRO A 84 -7.91 -11.55 14.01
N TYR A 85 -6.96 -10.81 14.59
CA TYR A 85 -7.19 -9.92 15.74
C TYR A 85 -7.22 -8.44 15.34
N LEU A 86 -7.56 -8.11 14.07
CA LEU A 86 -7.55 -6.74 13.56
C LEU A 86 -8.44 -5.80 14.38
N SER A 87 -9.61 -6.26 14.80
CA SER A 87 -10.54 -5.48 15.60
C SER A 87 -10.01 -5.15 17.00
N GLU A 88 -9.38 -6.11 17.66
CA GLU A 88 -8.72 -5.90 18.96
C GLU A 88 -7.50 -4.98 18.79
N LEU A 89 -6.70 -5.21 17.76
CA LEU A 89 -5.51 -4.41 17.48
C LEU A 89 -5.86 -2.93 17.30
N ILE A 90 -6.86 -2.60 16.49
CA ILE A 90 -7.23 -1.19 16.25
C ILE A 90 -7.83 -0.55 17.53
N ASP A 91 -8.53 -1.30 18.38
CA ASP A 91 -9.00 -0.79 19.66
C ASP A 91 -7.83 -0.41 20.57
N GLU A 92 -6.77 -1.23 20.62
CA GLU A 92 -5.57 -0.91 21.41
C GLU A 92 -4.77 0.25 20.80
N ILE A 93 -4.65 0.33 19.47
CA ILE A 93 -3.99 1.44 18.78
C ILE A 93 -4.71 2.76 19.09
N ASN A 94 -6.03 2.78 19.04
CA ASN A 94 -6.82 4.00 19.30
C ASN A 94 -6.65 4.55 20.73
N LYS A 95 -6.26 3.71 21.69
CA LYS A 95 -5.95 4.16 23.06
C LYS A 95 -4.59 4.88 23.18
N ILE A 96 -3.66 4.63 22.25
CA ILE A 96 -2.25 5.06 22.36
C ILE A 96 -1.79 6.03 21.27
N LYS A 97 -2.54 6.14 20.18
CA LYS A 97 -2.13 6.91 18.98
C LYS A 97 -2.10 8.43 19.18
N GLY A 98 -2.75 8.95 20.22
CA GLY A 98 -2.91 10.39 20.41
C GLY A 98 -3.62 11.05 19.24
N SER A 99 -3.02 12.10 18.67
CA SER A 99 -3.53 12.83 17.51
C SER A 99 -3.14 12.20 16.15
N THR A 100 -2.25 11.19 16.15
CA THR A 100 -1.82 10.51 14.93
C THR A 100 -2.98 9.74 14.32
N LYS A 101 -3.24 9.92 13.03
CA LYS A 101 -4.27 9.16 12.32
C LYS A 101 -3.85 7.71 12.10
N VAL A 102 -4.81 6.81 11.96
CA VAL A 102 -4.55 5.42 11.58
C VAL A 102 -5.17 5.14 10.21
N LEU A 103 -4.33 4.77 9.27
CA LEU A 103 -4.69 4.37 7.91
C LEU A 103 -4.48 2.86 7.76
N ILE A 104 -5.37 2.18 7.05
CA ILE A 104 -5.13 0.81 6.59
C ILE A 104 -5.06 0.76 5.06
N LEU A 105 -4.11 -0.04 4.54
CA LEU A 105 -4.00 -0.36 3.11
C LEU A 105 -4.39 -1.82 2.88
N SER A 106 -5.44 -2.07 2.12
CA SER A 106 -5.97 -3.43 1.92
C SER A 106 -6.30 -3.69 0.45
N ASN A 107 -6.12 -4.94 0.01
CA ASN A 107 -6.55 -5.43 -1.29
C ASN A 107 -8.07 -5.67 -1.36
N ALA A 108 -8.79 -5.38 -0.29
CA ALA A 108 -10.23 -5.48 -0.15
C ALA A 108 -10.83 -6.89 -0.32
N SER A 109 -10.03 -7.91 -0.49
CA SER A 109 -10.52 -9.29 -0.75
C SER A 109 -11.44 -9.85 0.33
N THR A 110 -11.29 -9.38 1.56
CA THR A 110 -12.04 -9.83 2.74
C THR A 110 -13.15 -8.85 3.16
N ILE A 111 -13.38 -7.77 2.39
CA ILE A 111 -14.34 -6.70 2.74
C ILE A 111 -15.79 -7.18 2.85
N GLY A 112 -16.12 -8.35 2.30
CA GLY A 112 -17.42 -8.99 2.46
C GLY A 112 -17.66 -9.54 3.86
N ASP A 113 -16.61 -9.77 4.66
CA ASP A 113 -16.76 -10.26 6.04
C ASP A 113 -17.19 -9.12 6.98
N VAL A 114 -18.28 -9.35 7.71
CA VAL A 114 -18.84 -8.39 8.68
C VAL A 114 -17.83 -8.05 9.78
N LYS A 115 -17.03 -9.00 10.24
CA LYS A 115 -16.00 -8.76 11.29
C LYS A 115 -14.91 -7.84 10.77
N VAL A 116 -14.49 -8.03 9.52
CA VAL A 116 -13.52 -7.15 8.86
C VAL A 116 -14.11 -5.75 8.71
N GLN A 117 -15.36 -5.61 8.24
CA GLN A 117 -16.02 -4.30 8.17
C GLN A 117 -16.07 -3.62 9.54
N GLN A 118 -16.43 -4.35 10.61
CA GLN A 118 -16.47 -3.80 11.97
C GLN A 118 -15.11 -3.30 12.45
N ALA A 119 -14.03 -4.00 12.10
CA ALA A 119 -12.68 -3.54 12.38
C ALA A 119 -12.33 -2.27 11.57
N LEU A 120 -12.64 -2.27 10.27
CA LEU A 120 -12.35 -1.14 9.37
C LEU A 120 -13.10 0.15 9.75
N LEU A 121 -14.31 0.04 10.35
CA LEU A 121 -15.06 1.21 10.85
C LEU A 121 -14.34 1.99 11.96
N LYS A 122 -13.31 1.42 12.59
CA LYS A 122 -12.55 2.03 13.67
C LYS A 122 -11.29 2.78 13.21
N PHE A 123 -10.96 2.71 11.90
CA PHE A 123 -9.83 3.42 11.29
C PHE A 123 -10.21 4.84 10.93
N ASP A 124 -9.25 5.77 11.06
CA ASP A 124 -9.44 7.17 10.66
C ASP A 124 -9.51 7.30 9.14
N GLU A 125 -8.75 6.48 8.39
CA GLU A 125 -8.75 6.45 6.94
C GLU A 125 -8.65 4.99 6.43
N VAL A 126 -9.39 4.65 5.39
CA VAL A 126 -9.38 3.31 4.77
C VAL A 126 -9.05 3.45 3.28
N LYS A 127 -7.99 2.77 2.85
CA LYS A 127 -7.58 2.70 1.45
C LYS A 127 -7.70 1.26 0.96
N LEU A 128 -8.55 1.05 -0.04
CA LEU A 128 -8.84 -0.24 -0.64
C LEU A 128 -8.36 -0.25 -2.09
N SER A 129 -7.68 -1.32 -2.50
CA SER A 129 -7.32 -1.53 -3.90
C SER A 129 -8.49 -2.15 -4.67
N LEU A 130 -8.71 -1.66 -5.89
CA LEU A 130 -9.65 -2.24 -6.85
C LEU A 130 -9.11 -2.07 -8.27
N ASP A 131 -8.18 -2.92 -8.66
CA ASP A 131 -7.49 -2.84 -9.94
C ASP A 131 -8.30 -3.41 -11.11
N CYS A 132 -9.31 -4.22 -10.79
CA CYS A 132 -10.15 -4.95 -11.71
C CYS A 132 -11.63 -4.81 -11.40
N ALA A 133 -12.44 -4.57 -12.44
CA ALA A 133 -13.90 -4.62 -12.36
C ALA A 133 -14.47 -5.99 -12.71
N THR A 134 -13.71 -6.82 -13.45
CA THR A 134 -14.13 -8.12 -13.95
C THR A 134 -13.40 -9.28 -13.27
N GLN A 135 -14.10 -10.42 -13.16
CA GLN A 135 -13.50 -11.64 -12.60
C GLN A 135 -12.33 -12.15 -13.44
N LYS A 136 -12.37 -11.96 -14.76
CA LYS A 136 -11.29 -12.32 -15.67
C LYS A 136 -10.04 -11.50 -15.38
N CYS A 137 -10.19 -10.20 -15.19
CA CYS A 137 -9.09 -9.32 -14.82
C CYS A 137 -8.53 -9.70 -13.45
N LEU A 138 -9.35 -9.85 -12.42
CA LEU A 138 -8.94 -10.22 -11.05
C LEU A 138 -8.11 -11.51 -11.04
N LYS A 139 -8.54 -12.54 -11.76
CA LYS A 139 -7.79 -13.79 -11.87
C LYS A 139 -6.48 -13.64 -12.63
N LYS A 140 -6.43 -12.79 -13.64
CA LYS A 140 -5.25 -12.61 -14.49
C LYS A 140 -4.20 -11.70 -13.85
N LEU A 141 -4.63 -10.54 -13.30
CA LEU A 141 -3.76 -9.50 -12.77
C LEU A 141 -3.41 -9.77 -11.30
N ASP A 142 -4.44 -9.96 -10.46
CA ASP A 142 -4.28 -10.09 -9.01
C ASP A 142 -4.03 -11.54 -8.57
N ARG A 143 -4.25 -12.50 -9.47
CA ARG A 143 -4.02 -13.94 -9.21
C ARG A 143 -4.67 -14.38 -7.89
N SER A 144 -5.92 -13.93 -7.71
CA SER A 144 -6.66 -14.12 -6.46
C SER A 144 -6.82 -15.59 -6.07
N HIS A 145 -6.79 -15.87 -4.76
CA HIS A 145 -7.07 -17.18 -4.19
C HIS A 145 -8.43 -17.72 -4.70
N ARG A 146 -8.53 -19.05 -4.80
CA ARG A 146 -9.74 -19.73 -5.26
C ARG A 146 -10.95 -19.33 -4.38
N GLY A 147 -12.06 -18.97 -5.03
CA GLY A 147 -13.31 -18.57 -4.35
C GLY A 147 -13.44 -17.08 -4.08
N ILE A 148 -12.42 -16.28 -4.36
CA ILE A 148 -12.56 -14.82 -4.30
C ILE A 148 -13.19 -14.33 -5.60
N GLU A 149 -14.35 -13.68 -5.47
CA GLU A 149 -15.13 -13.15 -6.58
C GLU A 149 -15.16 -11.61 -6.51
N VAL A 150 -14.90 -10.95 -7.65
CA VAL A 150 -14.87 -9.50 -7.74
C VAL A 150 -16.21 -8.85 -7.36
N GLU A 151 -17.31 -9.49 -7.68
CA GLU A 151 -18.65 -9.00 -7.33
C GLU A 151 -18.87 -8.99 -5.82
N ASN A 152 -18.31 -9.97 -5.08
CA ASN A 152 -18.37 -9.98 -3.62
C ASN A 152 -17.54 -8.86 -3.00
N ILE A 153 -16.36 -8.57 -3.60
CA ILE A 153 -15.53 -7.43 -3.20
C ILE A 153 -16.32 -6.13 -3.42
N LYS A 154 -16.87 -5.92 -4.59
CA LYS A 154 -17.65 -4.74 -4.95
C LYS A 154 -18.88 -4.57 -4.05
N ALA A 155 -19.63 -5.64 -3.82
CA ALA A 155 -20.78 -5.62 -2.90
C ALA A 155 -20.37 -5.28 -1.47
N GLY A 156 -19.25 -5.87 -0.99
CA GLY A 156 -18.67 -5.59 0.33
C GLY A 156 -18.26 -4.14 0.50
N MET A 157 -17.58 -3.54 -0.49
CA MET A 157 -17.21 -2.13 -0.48
C MET A 157 -18.42 -1.20 -0.41
N LEU A 158 -19.50 -1.49 -1.17
CA LEU A 158 -20.76 -0.73 -1.10
C LEU A 158 -21.42 -0.85 0.28
N ALA A 159 -21.46 -2.05 0.85
CA ALA A 159 -22.01 -2.28 2.18
C ALA A 159 -21.19 -1.57 3.28
N PHE A 160 -19.86 -1.56 3.14
CA PHE A 160 -18.97 -0.84 4.04
C PHE A 160 -19.15 0.67 3.93
N LYS A 161 -19.15 1.24 2.71
CA LYS A 161 -19.30 2.68 2.48
C LYS A 161 -20.56 3.26 3.11
N ARG A 162 -21.67 2.51 3.14
CA ARG A 162 -22.93 2.96 3.77
C ARG A 162 -22.82 3.17 5.28
N LYS A 163 -21.79 2.60 5.93
CA LYS A 163 -21.58 2.62 7.39
C LYS A 163 -20.35 3.43 7.78
N TYR A 164 -19.49 3.75 6.81
CA TYR A 164 -18.21 4.40 7.08
C TYR A 164 -18.28 5.88 6.68
N ASP A 165 -18.18 6.75 7.69
CA ASP A 165 -18.21 8.19 7.52
C ASP A 165 -16.81 8.79 7.23
N GLY A 166 -15.75 8.02 7.48
CA GLY A 166 -14.38 8.43 7.22
C GLY A 166 -14.00 8.46 5.74
N PRO A 167 -12.80 8.97 5.41
CA PRO A 167 -12.27 8.96 4.05
C PRO A 167 -12.06 7.54 3.52
N LEU A 168 -12.88 7.13 2.54
CA LEU A 168 -12.69 5.92 1.76
C LEU A 168 -11.93 6.25 0.47
N ILE A 169 -10.73 5.73 0.35
CA ILE A 169 -9.84 5.94 -0.78
C ILE A 169 -9.77 4.65 -1.60
N ILE A 170 -9.97 4.75 -2.90
CA ILE A 170 -9.76 3.62 -3.81
C ILE A 170 -8.44 3.80 -4.54
N GLU A 171 -7.58 2.79 -4.51
CA GLU A 171 -6.37 2.73 -5.34
C GLU A 171 -6.61 1.85 -6.54
N ILE A 172 -6.18 2.30 -7.71
CA ILE A 172 -6.22 1.54 -8.97
C ILE A 172 -4.82 1.59 -9.57
N LEU A 173 -4.17 0.44 -9.61
CA LEU A 173 -2.86 0.30 -10.23
C LEU A 173 -3.03 -0.22 -11.66
N ILE A 174 -2.69 0.62 -12.64
CA ILE A 174 -2.81 0.30 -14.06
C ILE A 174 -1.54 -0.40 -14.55
N VAL A 175 -1.72 -1.58 -15.12
CA VAL A 175 -0.66 -2.41 -15.69
C VAL A 175 -0.90 -2.61 -17.18
N LYS A 176 0.12 -2.30 -17.98
CA LYS A 176 0.04 -2.35 -19.45
C LYS A 176 -0.41 -3.71 -19.96
N THR A 177 -1.39 -3.72 -20.85
CA THR A 177 -2.01 -4.91 -21.49
C THR A 177 -2.80 -5.83 -20.56
N LEU A 178 -3.01 -5.43 -19.30
CA LEU A 178 -3.72 -6.26 -18.35
C LEU A 178 -5.07 -5.65 -17.93
N ASN A 179 -5.08 -4.41 -17.43
CA ASN A 179 -6.29 -3.69 -17.00
C ASN A 179 -6.39 -2.27 -17.58
N ASP A 180 -5.59 -1.93 -18.58
CA ASP A 180 -5.52 -0.62 -19.25
C ASP A 180 -6.51 -0.48 -20.41
N SER A 181 -7.42 -1.43 -20.61
CA SER A 181 -8.41 -1.37 -21.69
C SER A 181 -9.58 -0.42 -21.35
N LYS A 182 -10.16 0.19 -22.41
CA LYS A 182 -11.33 1.06 -22.23
C LYS A 182 -12.52 0.34 -21.61
N GLU A 183 -12.70 -0.93 -21.93
CA GLU A 183 -13.80 -1.76 -21.44
C GLU A 183 -13.66 -2.01 -19.93
N GLU A 184 -12.47 -2.33 -19.43
CA GLU A 184 -12.21 -2.54 -18.00
C GLU A 184 -12.37 -1.23 -17.23
N ILE A 185 -11.82 -0.13 -17.75
CA ILE A 185 -11.95 1.19 -17.13
C ILE A 185 -13.40 1.67 -17.12
N ALA A 186 -14.19 1.42 -18.18
CA ALA A 186 -15.62 1.77 -18.20
C ALA A 186 -16.41 1.04 -17.11
N GLN A 187 -16.12 -0.24 -16.85
CA GLN A 187 -16.76 -1.01 -15.78
C GLN A 187 -16.32 -0.53 -14.39
N LEU A 188 -15.02 -0.20 -14.19
CA LEU A 188 -14.54 0.44 -12.97
C LEU A 188 -15.25 1.79 -12.74
N ASN A 189 -15.35 2.61 -13.78
CA ASN A 189 -16.02 3.91 -13.73
C ASN A 189 -17.50 3.78 -13.31
N GLU A 190 -18.24 2.87 -13.93
CA GLU A 190 -19.66 2.61 -13.58
C GLU A 190 -19.81 2.19 -12.11
N TYR A 191 -18.91 1.34 -11.63
CA TYR A 191 -18.92 0.91 -10.24
C TYR A 191 -18.56 2.05 -9.27
N LEU A 192 -17.53 2.84 -9.59
CA LEU A 192 -17.07 3.94 -8.74
C LEU A 192 -18.08 5.07 -8.63
N LEU A 193 -18.88 5.32 -9.69
CA LEU A 193 -20.03 6.23 -9.63
C LEU A 193 -21.09 5.78 -8.62
N LYS A 194 -21.26 4.46 -8.41
CA LYS A 194 -22.15 3.92 -7.37
C LYS A 194 -21.51 3.97 -5.98
N LEU A 195 -20.20 3.72 -5.88
CA LEU A 195 -19.47 3.68 -4.61
C LEU A 195 -19.26 5.07 -4.01
N GLN A 196 -19.03 6.09 -4.85
CA GLN A 196 -18.73 7.47 -4.45
C GLN A 196 -17.64 7.56 -3.38
N PRO A 197 -16.42 7.10 -3.68
CA PRO A 197 -15.31 7.19 -2.74
C PRO A 197 -14.89 8.65 -2.53
N THR A 198 -14.23 8.93 -1.42
CA THR A 198 -13.70 10.26 -1.10
C THR A 198 -12.55 10.66 -2.04
N ARG A 199 -11.80 9.68 -2.53
CA ARG A 199 -10.67 9.86 -3.45
C ARG A 199 -10.41 8.58 -4.23
N ILE A 200 -9.98 8.73 -5.48
CA ILE A 200 -9.50 7.64 -6.33
C ILE A 200 -8.06 7.96 -6.70
N ASP A 201 -7.14 7.13 -6.26
CA ASP A 201 -5.72 7.23 -6.60
C ASP A 201 -5.43 6.29 -7.76
N ILE A 202 -5.18 6.81 -8.96
CA ILE A 202 -4.67 5.99 -10.06
C ILE A 202 -3.16 6.10 -10.15
N GLY A 203 -2.53 4.95 -10.38
CA GLY A 203 -1.09 4.83 -10.50
C GLY A 203 -0.70 3.75 -11.49
N THR A 204 0.60 3.54 -11.66
CA THR A 204 1.16 2.42 -12.41
C THR A 204 2.33 1.85 -11.62
N ILE A 205 2.96 0.80 -12.14
CA ILE A 205 4.13 0.18 -11.52
C ILE A 205 5.24 1.21 -11.40
N ASP A 206 5.61 1.54 -10.19
CA ASP A 206 6.68 2.48 -9.87
C ASP A 206 7.88 1.82 -9.16
N ARG A 207 7.78 0.52 -8.89
CA ARG A 207 8.83 -0.31 -8.26
C ARG A 207 9.02 -1.62 -9.03
N PRO A 208 10.18 -2.29 -8.85
CA PRO A 208 10.41 -3.58 -9.50
C PRO A 208 9.34 -4.60 -9.09
N PRO A 209 8.52 -5.07 -10.04
CA PRO A 209 7.56 -6.13 -9.76
C PRO A 209 8.27 -7.48 -9.73
N ALA A 210 7.70 -8.44 -9.01
CA ALA A 210 8.22 -9.81 -8.97
C ALA A 210 8.05 -10.58 -10.30
N PHE A 211 7.15 -10.11 -11.17
CA PHE A 211 6.86 -10.72 -12.47
C PHE A 211 7.21 -9.76 -13.62
N ASP A 212 7.42 -10.31 -14.81
CA ASP A 212 7.71 -9.51 -16.02
C ASP A 212 6.42 -8.85 -16.55
N VAL A 213 6.04 -7.75 -15.93
CA VAL A 213 4.93 -6.87 -16.35
C VAL A 213 5.42 -5.44 -16.51
N LYS A 214 4.73 -4.65 -17.31
CA LYS A 214 5.17 -3.30 -17.69
C LYS A 214 4.24 -2.22 -17.14
N PRO A 215 4.78 -1.09 -16.70
CA PRO A 215 3.99 0.09 -16.41
C PRO A 215 3.38 0.67 -17.69
N VAL A 216 2.32 1.44 -17.54
CA VAL A 216 1.91 2.41 -18.56
C VAL A 216 2.75 3.68 -18.43
N SER A 217 2.94 4.43 -19.53
CA SER A 217 3.60 5.73 -19.47
C SER A 217 2.74 6.76 -18.71
N TYR A 218 3.34 7.87 -18.31
CA TYR A 218 2.59 8.95 -17.66
C TYR A 218 1.51 9.53 -18.58
N GLU A 219 1.80 9.66 -19.88
CA GLU A 219 0.86 10.11 -20.89
C GLU A 219 -0.31 9.15 -21.08
N GLU A 220 -0.01 7.84 -21.08
CA GLU A 220 -1.04 6.79 -21.11
C GLU A 220 -1.91 6.87 -19.84
N LEU A 221 -1.28 6.98 -18.66
CA LEU A 221 -2.00 7.09 -17.39
C LEU A 221 -2.88 8.35 -17.33
N LEU A 222 -2.37 9.49 -17.83
CA LEU A 222 -3.13 10.72 -17.97
C LEU A 222 -4.29 10.59 -18.96
N SER A 223 -4.10 9.85 -20.05
CA SER A 223 -5.17 9.54 -21.00
C SER A 223 -6.24 8.66 -20.36
N ILE A 224 -5.84 7.62 -19.65
CA ILE A 224 -6.74 6.71 -18.92
C ILE A 224 -7.53 7.47 -17.84
N SER A 225 -6.91 8.41 -17.13
CA SER A 225 -7.62 9.20 -16.12
C SER A 225 -8.79 9.98 -16.66
N ARG A 226 -8.74 10.37 -17.95
CA ARG A 226 -9.81 11.11 -18.63
C ARG A 226 -10.98 10.22 -19.07
N TRP A 227 -10.86 8.91 -18.95
CA TRP A 227 -11.94 7.97 -19.24
C TRP A 227 -12.87 7.78 -18.05
N PHE A 228 -12.46 8.25 -16.87
CA PHE A 228 -13.34 8.31 -15.71
C PHE A 228 -14.26 9.52 -15.80
N ASP A 229 -15.45 9.40 -15.23
CA ASP A 229 -16.42 10.50 -15.16
C ASP A 229 -15.82 11.70 -14.41
N ALA A 230 -16.10 12.91 -14.90
CA ALA A 230 -15.54 14.13 -14.34
C ALA A 230 -16.03 14.44 -12.90
N SER A 231 -17.12 13.81 -12.45
CA SER A 231 -17.62 13.93 -11.07
C SER A 231 -16.82 13.08 -10.07
N LEU A 232 -16.03 12.12 -10.55
CA LEU A 232 -15.20 11.28 -9.69
C LEU A 232 -13.90 11.99 -9.29
N PRO A 233 -13.52 11.95 -8.01
CA PRO A 233 -12.31 12.60 -7.50
C PRO A 233 -11.05 11.77 -7.83
N VAL A 234 -10.67 11.74 -9.10
CA VAL A 234 -9.53 10.96 -9.62
C VAL A 234 -8.24 11.77 -9.52
N TYR A 235 -7.23 11.20 -8.88
CA TYR A 235 -5.90 11.78 -8.71
C TYR A 235 -4.83 10.85 -9.26
N ILE A 236 -3.90 11.42 -10.03
CA ILE A 236 -2.70 10.71 -10.46
C ILE A 236 -1.57 11.02 -9.49
N ALA A 237 -0.92 10.00 -8.93
CA ALA A 237 0.29 10.17 -8.15
C ALA A 237 1.41 10.70 -9.06
N SER A 238 1.67 12.01 -9.04
CA SER A 238 2.74 12.58 -9.85
C SER A 238 4.10 12.35 -9.22
N ARG A 239 5.13 12.10 -10.06
CA ARG A 239 6.54 12.08 -9.65
C ARG A 239 7.14 13.50 -9.51
N LYS A 240 6.34 14.58 -9.61
CA LYS A 240 6.87 15.94 -9.45
C LYS A 240 7.43 16.11 -8.04
N LYS A 241 8.63 16.68 -7.93
CA LYS A 241 9.25 17.15 -6.69
C LYS A 241 8.22 18.07 -5.99
N SER A 242 7.55 17.53 -4.98
CA SER A 242 6.78 18.33 -4.03
C SER A 242 7.78 18.86 -2.99
N ASP A 243 7.45 19.94 -2.31
CA ASP A 243 8.23 20.53 -1.20
C ASP A 243 8.29 19.58 0.01
N ILE A 244 8.94 18.42 -0.18
CA ILE A 244 9.15 17.44 0.87
C ILE A 244 10.45 17.82 1.56
N SER A 245 10.37 18.17 2.85
CA SER A 245 11.56 18.31 3.67
C SER A 245 12.28 16.96 3.76
N SER A 246 13.57 16.95 3.47
CA SER A 246 14.42 15.77 3.63
C SER A 246 14.64 15.49 5.13
N PHE A 247 14.74 14.19 5.49
CA PHE A 247 14.85 13.77 6.88
C PHE A 247 16.16 13.03 7.13
N SER A 248 16.57 13.04 8.42
CA SER A 248 17.73 12.29 8.87
C SER A 248 17.33 10.85 9.15
N TYR A 249 17.96 9.92 8.47
CA TYR A 249 17.80 8.47 8.64
C TYR A 249 19.09 7.86 9.17
N THR A 250 19.01 6.99 10.15
CA THR A 250 20.13 6.15 10.60
C THR A 250 20.46 5.09 9.54
N ASN A 251 21.59 4.39 9.69
CA ASN A 251 21.94 3.28 8.80
C ASN A 251 20.88 2.17 8.82
N GLU A 252 20.34 1.87 9.99
CA GLU A 252 19.36 0.82 10.20
C GLU A 252 18.03 1.19 9.54
N GLU A 253 17.55 2.41 9.75
CA GLU A 253 16.33 2.93 9.12
C GLU A 253 16.44 2.97 7.59
N ILE A 254 17.61 3.31 7.03
CA ILE A 254 17.87 3.25 5.58
C ILE A 254 17.72 1.81 5.08
N LEU A 255 18.38 0.84 5.75
CA LEU A 255 18.33 -0.57 5.35
C LEU A 255 16.94 -1.17 5.52
N ASP A 256 16.22 -0.84 6.57
CA ASP A 256 14.85 -1.32 6.81
C ASP A 256 13.87 -0.70 5.81
N THR A 257 14.02 0.57 5.50
CA THR A 257 13.23 1.23 4.45
C THR A 257 13.45 0.54 3.11
N LEU A 258 14.72 0.28 2.73
CA LEU A 258 15.07 -0.37 1.46
C LEU A 258 14.68 -1.86 1.42
N ALA A 259 14.59 -2.53 2.57
CA ALA A 259 14.10 -3.90 2.66
C ALA A 259 12.59 -4.00 2.39
N LYS A 260 11.83 -2.98 2.79
CA LYS A 260 10.38 -2.91 2.64
C LYS A 260 9.95 -2.17 1.38
N ARG A 261 10.79 -1.26 0.90
CA ARG A 261 10.49 -0.38 -0.21
C ARG A 261 11.74 -0.05 -1.01
N PRO A 262 11.95 -0.66 -2.20
CA PRO A 262 12.99 -0.22 -3.11
C PRO A 262 12.79 1.26 -3.49
N LEU A 263 13.87 2.04 -3.49
CA LEU A 263 13.86 3.47 -3.78
C LEU A 263 14.65 3.77 -5.05
N THR A 264 14.17 4.73 -5.85
CA THR A 264 14.92 5.30 -6.96
C THR A 264 15.96 6.31 -6.47
N HIS A 265 16.86 6.74 -7.34
CA HIS A 265 17.78 7.83 -7.02
C HIS A 265 17.06 9.14 -6.67
N GLU A 266 15.98 9.43 -7.40
CA GLU A 266 15.13 10.60 -7.14
C GLU A 266 14.42 10.51 -5.79
N ASP A 267 13.94 9.32 -5.41
CA ASP A 267 13.34 9.11 -4.08
C ASP A 267 14.36 9.39 -2.96
N ILE A 268 15.63 8.94 -3.14
CA ILE A 268 16.71 9.15 -2.17
C ILE A 268 17.05 10.62 -2.04
N GLU A 269 17.12 11.36 -3.16
CA GLU A 269 17.38 12.81 -3.14
C GLU A 269 16.28 13.60 -2.43
N VAL A 270 15.04 13.14 -2.52
CA VAL A 270 13.89 13.81 -1.93
C VAL A 270 13.71 13.43 -0.45
N LEU A 271 13.85 12.14 -0.12
CA LEU A 271 13.53 11.62 1.22
C LEU A 271 14.68 11.81 2.21
N PHE A 272 15.95 11.69 1.75
CA PHE A 272 17.11 11.68 2.63
C PHE A 272 17.77 13.06 2.70
N ASP A 273 18.04 13.53 3.92
CA ASP A 273 18.86 14.70 4.11
C ASP A 273 20.34 14.42 3.68
N LYS A 274 21.16 15.45 3.67
CA LYS A 274 22.56 15.35 3.23
C LYS A 274 23.36 14.30 4.02
N GLU A 275 23.09 14.13 5.31
CA GLU A 275 23.77 13.16 6.15
C GLU A 275 23.30 11.73 5.86
N SER A 276 21.99 11.52 5.66
CA SER A 276 21.42 10.23 5.25
C SER A 276 21.89 9.83 3.85
N GLN A 277 22.03 10.77 2.92
CA GLN A 277 22.60 10.51 1.60
C GLN A 277 24.07 10.07 1.68
N LYS A 278 24.87 10.61 2.62
CA LYS A 278 26.23 10.15 2.87
C LYS A 278 26.25 8.72 3.43
N ARG A 279 25.37 8.44 4.41
CA ARG A 279 25.19 7.09 4.98
C ARG A 279 24.77 6.10 3.89
N PHE A 280 23.80 6.45 3.07
CA PHE A 280 23.35 5.63 1.94
C PHE A 280 24.50 5.30 0.98
N LYS A 281 25.31 6.29 0.57
CA LYS A 281 26.47 6.07 -0.31
C LYS A 281 27.49 5.11 0.31
N ARG A 282 27.74 5.23 1.63
CA ARG A 282 28.62 4.31 2.36
C ARG A 282 28.05 2.90 2.38
N LEU A 283 26.74 2.72 2.71
CA LEU A 283 26.10 1.42 2.73
C LEU A 283 26.09 0.75 1.35
N LEU A 284 25.99 1.55 0.28
CA LEU A 284 26.10 1.06 -1.10
C LEU A 284 27.53 0.59 -1.42
N GLN A 285 28.58 1.30 -0.95
CA GLN A 285 29.97 0.89 -1.09
C GLN A 285 30.30 -0.36 -0.25
N GLU A 286 29.65 -0.53 0.90
CA GLU A 286 29.76 -1.71 1.76
C GLU A 286 28.95 -2.92 1.24
N GLU A 287 28.37 -2.82 0.03
CA GLU A 287 27.51 -3.85 -0.60
C GLU A 287 26.28 -4.28 0.23
N LYS A 288 25.90 -3.46 1.24
CA LYS A 288 24.68 -3.67 2.04
C LYS A 288 23.41 -3.24 1.31
N ILE A 289 23.58 -2.46 0.23
CA ILE A 289 22.51 -2.01 -0.66
C ILE A 289 22.83 -2.49 -2.07
N GLY A 290 21.91 -3.24 -2.66
CA GLY A 290 21.97 -3.70 -4.04
C GLY A 290 21.25 -2.76 -5.00
N ARG A 291 21.53 -2.93 -6.31
CA ARG A 291 20.85 -2.24 -7.41
C ARG A 291 20.06 -3.24 -8.23
N VAL A 292 18.83 -2.89 -8.59
CA VAL A 292 18.00 -3.64 -9.52
C VAL A 292 17.53 -2.69 -10.61
N SER A 293 17.68 -3.07 -11.87
CA SER A 293 17.17 -2.29 -13.00
C SER A 293 15.85 -2.88 -13.48
N THR A 294 14.83 -2.04 -13.57
CA THR A 294 13.51 -2.43 -14.08
C THR A 294 13.02 -1.35 -15.04
N ASN A 295 12.72 -1.73 -16.28
CA ASN A 295 12.25 -0.80 -17.32
C ASN A 295 13.13 0.46 -17.50
N GLY A 296 14.46 0.30 -17.39
CA GLY A 296 15.42 1.39 -17.52
C GLY A 296 15.55 2.29 -16.28
N VAL A 297 14.83 2.01 -15.21
CA VAL A 297 14.93 2.71 -13.92
C VAL A 297 15.76 1.86 -12.96
N ILE A 298 16.74 2.50 -12.29
CA ILE A 298 17.54 1.86 -11.24
C ILE A 298 16.85 2.06 -9.90
N PHE A 299 16.62 0.94 -9.21
CA PHE A 299 16.15 0.89 -7.84
C PHE A 299 17.23 0.38 -6.91
N TYR A 300 17.24 0.91 -5.71
CA TYR A 300 18.10 0.47 -4.62
C TYR A 300 17.26 -0.34 -3.64
N LYS A 301 17.75 -1.49 -3.23
CA LYS A 301 17.13 -2.35 -2.22
C LYS A 301 18.18 -2.85 -1.24
N LYS A 302 17.77 -3.33 -0.09
CA LYS A 302 18.68 -4.03 0.84
C LYS A 302 19.23 -5.28 0.15
N ALA A 303 20.55 -5.49 0.26
CA ALA A 303 21.23 -6.66 -0.29
C ALA A 303 20.85 -7.94 0.45
#